data_836a04bbb71297f31698b9bb693d8a2a
#
_entry.id   836a04bbb71297f31698b9bb693d8a2a
#
_cell.length_a   1.000
_cell.length_b   1.000
_cell.length_c   1.000
_cell.angle_alpha   90.00
_cell.angle_beta   90.00
_cell.angle_gamma   90.00
#
_symmetry.space_group_name_H-M   'P 1'
#
loop_
_entity.id
_entity.type
_entity.pdbx_description
1 polymer ?
#
loop_
_entity_poly.entity_id
_entity_poly.type
_entity_poly.pdbx_seq_one_letter_code
_entity_poly.pdbx_strand_id
1 'polypeptide(L)'
;MASSEEMGGSAAELESLVRDTDFFRSLVENGSDAIVSIDENSTILYANQAVERVFGYEPEELVGEKLTVIMPERFQADHFESVQRYLETGERQLDWNNIRLPALHKDGHEVTLSITFEEHSYEGKRIFSGIMRDISERVEQQRELERQNERLEQFASLVSHDLRDPLQAAKATTAVAKAGDEEALEELDEIHDRMERLIEDVLSLAKQGQAVGETEPVDLREVSERAWSTADTDGATLTFGESLPTVSADPERLEALFGNLFRNAVEHGRSSAADDPATLTVEIGPLADGEGFYVADDGTGFGDTDADQLFEYGYTTNEDGTGFGLSIVAEIAEAHGWEISATESASGGARFEVRT
;
A
#
# COMPACT_ATOMS: atom_id res chain seq x y z
N MET A 1 -63.84 15.03 -8.95
CA MET A 1 -64.01 14.54 -7.57
C MET A 1 -63.78 13.04 -7.61
N ALA A 2 -62.55 12.62 -7.79
CA ALA A 2 -62.13 11.21 -7.69
C ALA A 2 -60.63 11.22 -7.33
N SER A 3 -60.28 11.46 -6.09
CA SER A 3 -58.85 11.35 -5.66
C SER A 3 -58.64 11.35 -4.13
N SER A 4 -59.72 11.26 -3.31
CA SER A 4 -59.58 11.19 -1.86
C SER A 4 -59.84 9.80 -1.27
N GLU A 5 -60.44 8.86 -2.03
CA GLU A 5 -60.72 7.49 -1.58
C GLU A 5 -59.58 6.51 -1.84
N GLU A 6 -58.76 6.72 -2.88
CA GLU A 6 -57.58 5.85 -3.15
C GLU A 6 -56.43 6.08 -2.23
N MET A 7 -56.26 7.28 -1.66
CA MET A 7 -55.20 7.59 -0.70
C MET A 7 -55.49 7.04 0.73
N GLY A 8 -56.75 6.86 1.07
CA GLY A 8 -57.18 6.33 2.39
C GLY A 8 -56.99 4.82 2.51
N GLY A 9 -57.11 4.05 1.44
CA GLY A 9 -56.83 2.61 1.40
C GLY A 9 -55.37 2.29 1.62
N SER A 10 -54.45 3.02 0.95
CA SER A 10 -53.02 2.82 1.05
C SER A 10 -52.43 3.10 2.47
N ALA A 11 -52.95 4.09 3.18
CA ALA A 11 -52.46 4.41 4.54
C ALA A 11 -52.90 3.38 5.57
N ALA A 12 -54.15 2.89 5.49
CA ALA A 12 -54.67 1.85 6.38
C ALA A 12 -54.04 0.47 6.12
N GLU A 13 -53.72 0.14 4.86
CA GLU A 13 -52.96 -1.04 4.47
C GLU A 13 -51.53 -0.98 4.99
N LEU A 14 -50.86 0.15 4.91
CA LEU A 14 -49.51 0.37 5.47
C LEU A 14 -49.52 0.30 7.00
N GLU A 15 -50.50 0.87 7.66
CA GLU A 15 -50.64 0.73 9.13
C GLU A 15 -50.94 -0.71 9.57
N SER A 16 -51.67 -1.48 8.76
CA SER A 16 -51.89 -2.92 9.02
C SER A 16 -50.57 -3.72 8.82
N LEU A 17 -49.83 -3.41 7.80
CA LEU A 17 -48.54 -4.05 7.52
C LEU A 17 -47.52 -3.82 8.64
N VAL A 18 -47.47 -2.60 9.17
CA VAL A 18 -46.56 -2.23 10.29
C VAL A 18 -46.94 -2.87 11.61
N ARG A 19 -48.15 -3.43 11.76
CA ARG A 19 -48.60 -4.22 12.92
C ARG A 19 -48.44 -5.72 12.74
N ASP A 20 -48.04 -6.17 11.57
CA ASP A 20 -47.88 -7.57 11.27
C ASP A 20 -46.56 -8.12 11.82
N THR A 21 -46.65 -9.11 12.69
CA THR A 21 -45.47 -9.77 13.30
C THR A 21 -44.59 -10.43 12.25
N ASP A 22 -45.16 -10.94 11.16
CA ASP A 22 -44.41 -11.59 10.08
C ASP A 22 -43.64 -10.56 9.24
N PHE A 23 -44.15 -9.35 9.07
CA PHE A 23 -43.43 -8.27 8.46
C PHE A 23 -42.17 -7.90 9.25
N PHE A 24 -42.29 -7.71 10.57
CA PHE A 24 -41.10 -7.39 11.41
C PHE A 24 -40.12 -8.54 11.44
N ARG A 25 -40.57 -9.77 11.49
CA ARG A 25 -39.72 -10.96 11.42
C ARG A 25 -38.93 -10.93 10.10
N SER A 26 -39.60 -10.73 8.97
CA SER A 26 -38.97 -10.67 7.65
C SER A 26 -37.95 -9.54 7.55
N LEU A 27 -38.20 -8.39 8.17
CA LEU A 27 -37.28 -7.26 8.19
C LEU A 27 -36.00 -7.57 8.96
N VAL A 28 -36.12 -8.26 10.09
CA VAL A 28 -34.98 -8.65 10.93
C VAL A 28 -34.20 -9.79 10.27
N GLU A 29 -34.90 -10.82 9.76
CA GLU A 29 -34.25 -11.98 9.11
C GLU A 29 -33.50 -11.61 7.82
N ASN A 30 -34.05 -10.71 7.00
CA ASN A 30 -33.44 -10.29 5.74
C ASN A 30 -32.58 -9.02 5.88
N GLY A 31 -32.32 -8.57 7.11
CA GLY A 31 -31.44 -7.43 7.36
C GLY A 31 -30.01 -7.69 6.88
N SER A 32 -29.30 -6.60 6.51
CA SER A 32 -27.90 -6.69 6.12
C SER A 32 -26.95 -6.82 7.30
N ASP A 33 -27.37 -6.41 8.50
CA ASP A 33 -26.56 -6.46 9.71
C ASP A 33 -26.87 -7.75 10.48
N ALA A 34 -25.86 -8.39 11.04
CA ALA A 34 -26.04 -9.55 11.91
C ALA A 34 -26.66 -9.09 13.23
N ILE A 35 -27.74 -9.77 13.64
CA ILE A 35 -28.43 -9.50 14.92
C ILE A 35 -28.32 -10.76 15.76
N VAL A 36 -27.72 -10.62 16.93
CA VAL A 36 -27.60 -11.68 17.93
C VAL A 36 -28.16 -11.19 19.23
N SER A 37 -29.07 -11.95 19.84
CA SER A 37 -29.61 -11.67 21.16
C SER A 37 -29.20 -12.74 22.16
N ILE A 38 -28.80 -12.33 23.37
CA ILE A 38 -28.31 -13.22 24.43
C ILE A 38 -29.06 -13.00 25.72
N ASP A 39 -29.03 -14.03 26.58
CA ASP A 39 -29.51 -13.95 27.98
C ASP A 39 -28.42 -13.34 28.91
N GLU A 40 -28.74 -13.24 30.19
CA GLU A 40 -27.87 -12.77 31.29
C GLU A 40 -26.60 -13.63 31.45
N ASN A 41 -26.60 -14.86 30.94
CA ASN A 41 -25.48 -15.79 30.97
C ASN A 41 -24.68 -15.82 29.66
N SER A 42 -24.92 -14.84 28.74
CA SER A 42 -24.32 -14.79 27.42
C SER A 42 -24.63 -15.99 26.52
N THR A 43 -25.78 -16.68 26.76
CA THR A 43 -26.28 -17.73 25.87
C THR A 43 -27.07 -17.10 24.75
N ILE A 44 -26.78 -17.47 23.51
CA ILE A 44 -27.45 -16.94 22.32
C ILE A 44 -28.90 -17.48 22.27
N LEU A 45 -29.86 -16.58 22.31
CA LEU A 45 -31.29 -16.88 22.23
C LEU A 45 -31.81 -16.74 20.80
N TYR A 46 -31.22 -15.87 20.03
CA TYR A 46 -31.62 -15.54 18.67
C TYR A 46 -30.43 -15.10 17.83
N ALA A 47 -30.44 -15.49 16.59
CA ALA A 47 -29.54 -15.01 15.54
C ALA A 47 -30.32 -14.88 14.22
N ASN A 48 -30.16 -13.80 13.46
CA ASN A 48 -30.78 -13.65 12.14
C ASN A 48 -29.92 -14.27 11.04
N GLN A 49 -30.45 -14.39 9.81
CA GLN A 49 -29.76 -15.00 8.67
C GLN A 49 -28.42 -14.30 8.31
N ALA A 50 -28.26 -13.02 8.64
CA ALA A 50 -27.03 -12.30 8.31
C ALA A 50 -25.79 -12.82 9.07
N VAL A 51 -25.95 -13.61 10.14
CA VAL A 51 -24.82 -14.21 10.87
C VAL A 51 -24.02 -15.18 10.00
N GLU A 52 -24.67 -15.84 9.03
CA GLU A 52 -23.99 -16.70 8.06
C GLU A 52 -22.97 -15.92 7.25
N ARG A 53 -23.35 -14.76 6.74
CA ARG A 53 -22.46 -13.91 5.94
C ARG A 53 -21.34 -13.28 6.77
N VAL A 54 -21.63 -12.88 8.02
CA VAL A 54 -20.70 -12.14 8.87
C VAL A 54 -19.76 -13.05 9.63
N PHE A 55 -20.24 -14.23 10.08
CA PHE A 55 -19.49 -15.13 10.95
C PHE A 55 -19.28 -16.52 10.35
N GLY A 56 -19.93 -16.86 9.23
CA GLY A 56 -19.86 -18.18 8.61
C GLY A 56 -20.65 -19.28 9.33
N TYR A 57 -21.51 -18.94 10.27
CA TYR A 57 -22.38 -19.88 11.01
C TYR A 57 -23.82 -19.77 10.54
N GLU A 58 -24.49 -20.92 10.37
CA GLU A 58 -25.95 -20.94 10.28
C GLU A 58 -26.56 -20.46 11.61
N PRO A 59 -27.70 -19.72 11.60
CA PRO A 59 -28.34 -19.24 12.83
C PRO A 59 -28.58 -20.37 13.88
N GLU A 60 -28.98 -21.57 13.42
CA GLU A 60 -29.25 -22.73 14.24
C GLU A 60 -28.00 -23.29 14.94
N GLU A 61 -26.81 -23.08 14.37
CA GLU A 61 -25.54 -23.48 14.98
C GLU A 61 -25.17 -22.57 16.16
N LEU A 62 -25.63 -21.31 16.14
CA LEU A 62 -25.34 -20.32 17.18
C LEU A 62 -26.34 -20.32 18.32
N VAL A 63 -27.61 -20.58 18.03
CA VAL A 63 -28.67 -20.57 19.06
C VAL A 63 -28.45 -21.68 20.09
N GLY A 64 -28.36 -21.29 21.36
CA GLY A 64 -28.04 -22.16 22.49
C GLY A 64 -26.56 -22.20 22.87
N GLU A 65 -25.66 -21.74 22.00
CA GLU A 65 -24.25 -21.62 22.30
C GLU A 65 -23.94 -20.34 23.09
N LYS A 66 -22.72 -20.25 23.64
CA LYS A 66 -22.24 -19.04 24.28
C LYS A 66 -21.77 -18.02 23.23
N LEU A 67 -21.99 -16.71 23.47
CA LEU A 67 -21.52 -15.66 22.60
C LEU A 67 -20.00 -15.73 22.31
N THR A 68 -19.25 -16.36 23.23
CA THR A 68 -17.80 -16.58 23.06
C THR A 68 -17.42 -17.39 21.83
N VAL A 69 -18.34 -18.11 21.19
CA VAL A 69 -18.08 -18.85 19.95
C VAL A 69 -17.67 -17.93 18.79
N ILE A 70 -18.20 -16.69 18.77
CA ILE A 70 -17.88 -15.68 17.78
C ILE A 70 -16.90 -14.60 18.33
N MET A 71 -16.22 -14.89 19.45
CA MET A 71 -15.35 -13.93 20.13
C MET A 71 -13.92 -14.46 20.22
N PRO A 72 -12.90 -13.68 19.80
CA PRO A 72 -11.51 -14.07 20.00
C PRO A 72 -11.20 -14.36 21.47
N GLU A 73 -10.43 -15.40 21.75
CA GLU A 73 -10.16 -15.92 23.10
C GLU A 73 -9.67 -14.82 24.06
N ARG A 74 -8.84 -13.90 23.59
CA ARG A 74 -8.29 -12.80 24.38
C ARG A 74 -9.32 -11.83 24.96
N PHE A 75 -10.58 -11.84 24.47
CA PHE A 75 -11.66 -10.96 24.96
C PHE A 75 -12.73 -11.70 25.77
N GLN A 76 -12.68 -13.03 25.84
CA GLN A 76 -13.72 -13.81 26.47
C GLN A 76 -13.82 -13.58 27.99
N ALA A 77 -12.66 -13.48 28.67
CA ALA A 77 -12.62 -13.23 30.11
C ALA A 77 -13.20 -11.85 30.46
N ASP A 78 -12.77 -10.82 29.74
CA ASP A 78 -13.23 -9.43 29.93
C ASP A 78 -14.73 -9.28 29.64
N HIS A 79 -15.24 -10.03 28.69
CA HIS A 79 -16.67 -10.06 28.37
C HIS A 79 -17.49 -10.53 29.57
N PHE A 80 -17.16 -11.68 30.15
CA PHE A 80 -17.90 -12.21 31.31
C PHE A 80 -17.82 -11.29 32.52
N GLU A 81 -16.66 -10.72 32.81
CA GLU A 81 -16.48 -9.76 33.91
C GLU A 81 -17.35 -8.50 33.69
N SER A 82 -17.35 -7.98 32.45
CA SER A 82 -18.11 -6.78 32.09
C SER A 82 -19.62 -7.00 32.17
N VAL A 83 -20.11 -8.16 31.69
CA VAL A 83 -21.54 -8.53 31.79
C VAL A 83 -21.94 -8.67 33.25
N GLN A 84 -21.16 -9.40 34.07
CA GLN A 84 -21.47 -9.58 35.49
C GLN A 84 -21.52 -8.26 36.24
N ARG A 85 -20.52 -7.38 36.02
CA ARG A 85 -20.50 -6.05 36.64
C ARG A 85 -21.71 -5.21 36.24
N TYR A 86 -22.08 -5.23 34.94
CA TYR A 86 -23.27 -4.52 34.48
C TYR A 86 -24.55 -5.04 35.12
N LEU A 87 -24.70 -6.37 35.28
CA LEU A 87 -25.85 -6.97 35.94
C LEU A 87 -25.97 -6.58 37.42
N GLU A 88 -24.84 -6.40 38.12
CA GLU A 88 -24.78 -6.03 39.53
C GLU A 88 -24.97 -4.53 39.77
N THR A 89 -24.34 -3.68 38.93
CA THR A 89 -24.23 -2.22 39.17
C THR A 89 -25.10 -1.37 38.26
N GLY A 90 -25.48 -1.90 37.08
CA GLY A 90 -26.12 -1.12 36.03
C GLY A 90 -25.17 -0.16 35.29
N GLU A 91 -23.86 -0.17 35.63
CA GLU A 91 -22.87 0.72 35.03
C GLU A 91 -22.32 0.13 33.72
N ARG A 92 -22.47 0.88 32.64
CA ARG A 92 -21.91 0.53 31.32
C ARG A 92 -20.44 0.89 31.28
N GLN A 93 -19.55 -0.07 30.99
CA GLN A 93 -18.12 0.18 30.81
C GLN A 93 -17.77 0.68 29.41
N LEU A 94 -18.63 0.37 28.43
CA LEU A 94 -18.45 0.75 27.03
C LEU A 94 -19.61 1.63 26.59
N ASP A 95 -19.36 2.52 25.64
CA ASP A 95 -20.43 3.19 24.92
C ASP A 95 -21.12 2.14 24.04
N TRP A 96 -22.40 1.91 24.28
CA TRP A 96 -23.17 0.87 23.57
C TRP A 96 -23.49 1.25 22.12
N ASN A 97 -23.10 2.45 21.69
CA ASN A 97 -23.35 2.91 20.34
C ASN A 97 -22.11 2.84 19.48
N ASN A 98 -22.18 2.10 18.38
CA ASN A 98 -21.16 2.09 17.32
C ASN A 98 -19.74 1.76 17.81
N ILE A 99 -19.62 0.78 18.71
CA ILE A 99 -18.32 0.32 19.19
C ILE A 99 -17.64 -0.58 18.15
N ARG A 100 -16.33 -0.43 17.98
CA ARG A 100 -15.57 -1.30 17.09
C ARG A 100 -14.90 -2.41 17.89
N LEU A 101 -15.24 -3.66 17.58
CA LEU A 101 -14.65 -4.82 18.21
C LEU A 101 -14.33 -5.89 17.15
N PRO A 102 -13.25 -6.66 17.34
CA PRO A 102 -13.01 -7.84 16.53
C PRO A 102 -13.92 -8.99 16.95
N ALA A 103 -14.34 -9.77 15.98
CA ALA A 103 -15.03 -11.02 16.17
C ALA A 103 -14.34 -12.16 15.43
N LEU A 104 -14.66 -13.40 15.77
CA LEU A 104 -14.07 -14.59 15.18
C LEU A 104 -15.05 -15.21 14.18
N HIS A 105 -14.62 -15.37 12.93
CA HIS A 105 -15.32 -16.11 11.90
C HIS A 105 -15.10 -17.62 12.09
N LYS A 106 -16.01 -18.44 11.60
CA LYS A 106 -16.01 -19.92 11.73
C LYS A 106 -14.74 -20.59 11.18
N ASP A 107 -14.14 -20.02 10.14
CA ASP A 107 -12.89 -20.51 9.55
C ASP A 107 -11.63 -20.05 10.29
N GLY A 108 -11.77 -19.24 11.35
CA GLY A 108 -10.67 -18.81 12.22
C GLY A 108 -10.10 -17.44 11.95
N HIS A 109 -10.50 -16.74 10.89
CA HIS A 109 -10.06 -15.35 10.70
C HIS A 109 -10.87 -14.37 11.56
N GLU A 110 -10.31 -13.20 11.81
CA GLU A 110 -10.99 -12.13 12.55
C GLU A 110 -11.68 -11.16 11.58
N VAL A 111 -12.92 -10.79 11.93
CA VAL A 111 -13.70 -9.74 11.26
C VAL A 111 -13.80 -8.53 12.17
N THR A 112 -13.73 -7.33 11.60
CA THR A 112 -13.90 -6.09 12.37
C THR A 112 -15.35 -5.66 12.33
N LEU A 113 -15.98 -5.63 13.49
CA LEU A 113 -17.40 -5.26 13.63
C LEU A 113 -17.57 -3.84 14.13
N SER A 114 -18.61 -3.18 13.64
CA SER A 114 -19.28 -2.07 14.30
C SER A 114 -20.52 -2.59 15.00
N ILE A 115 -20.59 -2.46 16.32
CA ILE A 115 -21.64 -3.07 17.14
C ILE A 115 -22.43 -1.99 17.86
N THR A 116 -23.74 -2.11 17.86
CA THR A 116 -24.65 -1.36 18.73
C THR A 116 -25.36 -2.36 19.63
N PHE A 117 -25.32 -2.11 20.95
CA PHE A 117 -25.98 -2.96 21.94
C PHE A 117 -27.27 -2.32 22.43
N GLU A 118 -28.28 -3.14 22.63
CA GLU A 118 -29.56 -2.74 23.24
C GLU A 118 -29.98 -3.74 24.33
N GLU A 119 -30.56 -3.25 25.40
CA GLU A 119 -31.18 -4.06 26.45
C GLU A 119 -32.69 -4.04 26.33
N HIS A 120 -33.28 -5.20 26.40
CA HIS A 120 -34.72 -5.41 26.37
C HIS A 120 -35.17 -6.17 27.62
N SER A 121 -36.40 -5.93 28.08
CA SER A 121 -37.03 -6.72 29.12
C SER A 121 -38.22 -7.47 28.53
N TYR A 122 -38.19 -8.79 28.60
CA TYR A 122 -39.28 -9.64 28.12
C TYR A 122 -39.63 -10.66 29.18
N GLU A 123 -40.90 -10.68 29.61
CA GLU A 123 -41.42 -11.55 30.69
C GLU A 123 -40.56 -11.53 31.98
N GLY A 124 -40.03 -10.37 32.32
CA GLY A 124 -39.20 -10.17 33.51
C GLY A 124 -37.74 -10.66 33.38
N LYS A 125 -37.33 -11.11 32.20
CA LYS A 125 -35.95 -11.49 31.88
C LYS A 125 -35.30 -10.35 31.09
N ARG A 126 -34.01 -10.13 31.35
CA ARG A 126 -33.18 -9.19 30.59
C ARG A 126 -32.59 -9.89 29.37
N ILE A 127 -32.69 -9.28 28.22
CA ILE A 127 -32.17 -9.77 26.96
C ILE A 127 -31.28 -8.66 26.39
N PHE A 128 -30.10 -9.00 25.93
CA PHE A 128 -29.17 -8.10 25.29
C PHE A 128 -29.08 -8.42 23.80
N SER A 129 -29.31 -7.42 22.95
CA SER A 129 -29.22 -7.60 21.51
C SER A 129 -28.05 -6.78 20.97
N GLY A 130 -27.20 -7.41 20.17
CA GLY A 130 -26.14 -6.76 19.39
C GLY A 130 -26.56 -6.70 17.93
N ILE A 131 -26.55 -5.49 17.36
CA ILE A 131 -26.62 -5.25 15.91
C ILE A 131 -25.19 -5.06 15.43
N MET A 132 -24.72 -5.96 14.57
CA MET A 132 -23.33 -6.11 14.21
C MET A 132 -23.17 -5.96 12.71
N ARG A 133 -22.41 -4.95 12.30
CA ARG A 133 -22.06 -4.71 10.91
C ARG A 133 -20.60 -5.04 10.68
N ASP A 134 -20.31 -5.88 9.71
CA ASP A 134 -18.94 -6.07 9.23
C ASP A 134 -18.45 -4.78 8.54
N ILE A 135 -17.36 -4.26 9.05
CA ILE A 135 -16.69 -3.06 8.51
C ILE A 135 -15.24 -3.36 8.09
N SER A 136 -14.87 -4.64 7.98
CA SER A 136 -13.48 -5.06 7.67
C SER A 136 -12.99 -4.42 6.38
N GLU A 137 -13.74 -4.52 5.30
CA GLU A 137 -13.39 -3.91 4.02
C GLU A 137 -13.21 -2.38 4.13
N ARG A 138 -14.11 -1.72 4.85
CA ARG A 138 -14.04 -0.26 5.06
C ARG A 138 -12.80 0.15 5.86
N VAL A 139 -12.45 -0.63 6.88
CA VAL A 139 -11.24 -0.38 7.69
C VAL A 139 -9.98 -0.59 6.87
N GLU A 140 -9.98 -1.61 6.01
CA GLU A 140 -8.85 -1.91 5.13
C GLU A 140 -8.66 -0.82 4.07
N GLN A 141 -9.73 -0.38 3.42
CA GLN A 141 -9.71 0.77 2.50
C GLN A 141 -9.23 2.05 3.18
N GLN A 142 -9.68 2.30 4.41
CA GLN A 142 -9.25 3.46 5.18
C GLN A 142 -7.75 3.40 5.52
N ARG A 143 -7.24 2.24 5.92
CA ARG A 143 -5.81 2.04 6.19
C ARG A 143 -4.96 2.21 4.95
N GLU A 144 -5.45 1.73 3.82
CA GLU A 144 -4.75 1.90 2.55
C GLU A 144 -4.67 3.37 2.13
N LEU A 145 -5.78 4.11 2.26
CA LEU A 145 -5.78 5.56 2.02
C LEU A 145 -4.84 6.31 2.97
N GLU A 146 -4.79 5.92 4.25
CA GLU A 146 -3.88 6.52 5.23
C GLU A 146 -2.42 6.27 4.85
N ARG A 147 -2.06 5.05 4.46
CA ARG A 147 -0.70 4.72 3.97
C ARG A 147 -0.32 5.51 2.73
N GLN A 148 -1.25 5.63 1.77
CA GLN A 148 -1.02 6.43 0.56
C GLN A 148 -0.80 7.91 0.89
N ASN A 149 -1.57 8.45 1.83
CA ASN A 149 -1.42 9.84 2.27
C ASN A 149 -0.08 10.07 3.00
N GLU A 150 0.32 9.15 3.88
CA GLU A 150 1.62 9.19 4.55
C GLU A 150 2.78 9.15 3.56
N ARG A 151 2.71 8.27 2.54
CA ARG A 151 3.70 8.20 1.46
C ARG A 151 3.77 9.52 0.68
N LEU A 152 2.60 10.10 0.35
CA LEU A 152 2.52 11.37 -0.37
C LEU A 152 3.11 12.53 0.44
N GLU A 153 2.84 12.59 1.75
CA GLU A 153 3.39 13.63 2.63
C GLU A 153 4.92 13.51 2.76
N GLN A 154 5.44 12.29 2.90
CA GLN A 154 6.88 12.02 2.94
C GLN A 154 7.53 12.45 1.62
N PHE A 155 6.96 12.04 0.48
CA PHE A 155 7.41 12.44 -0.85
C PHE A 155 7.45 13.96 -1.02
N ALA A 156 6.36 14.65 -0.70
CA ALA A 156 6.28 16.11 -0.82
C ALA A 156 7.30 16.84 0.07
N SER A 157 7.59 16.29 1.25
CA SER A 157 8.61 16.82 2.17
C SER A 157 10.02 16.67 1.60
N LEU A 158 10.37 15.47 1.11
CA LEU A 158 11.67 15.18 0.49
C LEU A 158 11.92 16.06 -0.75
N VAL A 159 10.96 16.07 -1.68
CA VAL A 159 11.05 16.92 -2.90
C VAL A 159 11.24 18.40 -2.55
N SER A 160 10.51 18.88 -1.53
CA SER A 160 10.62 20.29 -1.12
C SER A 160 11.98 20.63 -0.51
N HIS A 161 12.58 19.69 0.22
CA HIS A 161 13.91 19.82 0.79
C HIS A 161 14.98 19.82 -0.32
N ASP A 162 14.94 18.78 -1.16
CA ASP A 162 15.98 18.54 -2.17
C ASP A 162 15.96 19.54 -3.33
N LEU A 163 14.82 20.16 -3.62
CA LEU A 163 14.76 21.31 -4.54
C LEU A 163 15.22 22.62 -3.90
N ARG A 164 15.07 22.79 -2.57
CA ARG A 164 15.44 24.03 -1.90
C ARG A 164 16.94 24.20 -1.81
N ASP A 165 17.68 23.13 -1.59
CA ASP A 165 19.11 23.16 -1.38
C ASP A 165 19.88 23.62 -2.63
N PRO A 166 19.73 22.99 -3.81
CA PRO A 166 20.38 23.47 -5.03
C PRO A 166 19.89 24.88 -5.44
N LEU A 167 18.62 25.23 -5.18
CA LEU A 167 18.13 26.57 -5.41
C LEU A 167 18.83 27.61 -4.53
N GLN A 168 19.16 27.27 -3.27
CA GLN A 168 19.93 28.16 -2.39
C GLN A 168 21.40 28.26 -2.86
N ALA A 169 22.00 27.13 -3.23
CA ALA A 169 23.33 27.09 -3.81
C ALA A 169 23.40 27.99 -5.07
N ALA A 170 22.51 27.78 -6.06
CA ALA A 170 22.45 28.60 -7.26
C ALA A 170 22.34 30.11 -6.98
N LYS A 171 21.56 30.51 -5.95
CA LYS A 171 21.47 31.90 -5.53
C LYS A 171 22.78 32.44 -4.97
N ALA A 172 23.48 31.64 -4.16
CA ALA A 172 24.76 32.03 -3.58
C ALA A 172 25.84 32.14 -4.67
N THR A 173 25.98 31.13 -5.53
CA THR A 173 26.93 31.07 -6.64
C THR A 173 26.66 32.18 -7.66
N THR A 174 25.40 32.53 -7.95
CA THR A 174 25.05 33.70 -8.79
C THR A 174 25.59 34.99 -8.20
N ALA A 175 25.66 35.16 -6.89
CA ALA A 175 26.19 36.38 -6.28
C ALA A 175 27.73 36.46 -6.46
N VAL A 176 28.43 35.32 -6.40
CA VAL A 176 29.88 35.20 -6.64
C VAL A 176 30.22 35.46 -8.11
N ALA A 177 29.48 34.84 -9.04
CA ALA A 177 29.63 35.06 -10.47
C ALA A 177 29.44 36.53 -10.85
N LYS A 178 28.49 37.24 -10.25
CA LYS A 178 28.28 38.67 -10.44
C LYS A 178 29.45 39.54 -9.91
N ALA A 179 30.26 39.02 -8.99
CA ALA A 179 31.46 39.66 -8.50
C ALA A 179 32.66 39.49 -9.43
N GLY A 180 32.51 38.72 -10.53
CA GLY A 180 33.51 38.55 -11.57
C GLY A 180 34.31 37.25 -11.48
N ASP A 181 33.79 36.26 -10.77
CA ASP A 181 34.38 34.92 -10.66
C ASP A 181 33.82 34.04 -11.81
N GLU A 182 34.73 33.66 -12.74
CA GLU A 182 34.37 32.84 -13.91
C GLU A 182 34.14 31.36 -13.53
N GLU A 183 34.81 30.82 -12.49
CA GLU A 183 34.66 29.47 -12.03
C GLU A 183 33.23 29.27 -11.45
N ALA A 184 32.64 30.31 -10.86
CA ALA A 184 31.27 30.29 -10.37
C ALA A 184 30.21 30.09 -11.47
N LEU A 185 30.54 30.30 -12.74
CA LEU A 185 29.62 30.03 -13.86
C LEU A 185 29.56 28.52 -14.16
N GLU A 186 30.70 27.85 -14.11
CA GLU A 186 30.77 26.39 -14.29
C GLU A 186 30.01 25.68 -13.15
N GLU A 187 30.20 26.11 -11.88
CA GLU A 187 29.47 25.60 -10.73
C GLU A 187 27.96 25.85 -10.87
N LEU A 188 27.54 26.96 -11.46
CA LEU A 188 26.13 27.27 -11.71
C LEU A 188 25.50 26.31 -12.73
N ASP A 189 26.22 25.93 -13.77
CA ASP A 189 25.77 24.98 -14.76
C ASP A 189 25.59 23.58 -14.12
N GLU A 190 26.53 23.13 -13.30
CA GLU A 190 26.42 21.87 -12.55
C GLU A 190 25.18 21.85 -11.62
N ILE A 191 24.91 22.96 -10.90
CA ILE A 191 23.74 23.09 -10.06
C ILE A 191 22.44 23.02 -10.88
N HIS A 192 22.40 23.66 -12.05
CA HIS A 192 21.24 23.62 -12.93
C HIS A 192 20.98 22.20 -13.46
N ASP A 193 22.00 21.49 -13.90
CA ASP A 193 21.91 20.12 -14.36
C ASP A 193 21.39 19.19 -13.25
N ARG A 194 21.83 19.40 -12.00
CA ARG A 194 21.30 18.69 -10.84
C ARG A 194 19.84 19.00 -10.60
N MET A 195 19.42 20.26 -10.71
CA MET A 195 18.01 20.65 -10.54
C MET A 195 17.13 20.05 -11.65
N GLU A 196 17.61 20.00 -12.87
CA GLU A 196 16.89 19.42 -14.00
C GLU A 196 16.66 17.92 -13.78
N ARG A 197 17.70 17.18 -13.36
CA ARG A 197 17.62 15.76 -12.97
C ARG A 197 16.61 15.52 -11.86
N LEU A 198 16.63 16.33 -10.77
CA LEU A 198 15.67 16.24 -9.68
C LEU A 198 14.22 16.43 -10.15
N ILE A 199 14.00 17.39 -11.06
CA ILE A 199 12.66 17.65 -11.62
C ILE A 199 12.20 16.46 -12.47
N GLU A 200 13.08 15.87 -13.27
CA GLU A 200 12.76 14.68 -14.08
C GLU A 200 12.43 13.48 -13.21
N ASP A 201 13.21 13.23 -12.16
CA ASP A 201 12.96 12.16 -11.19
C ASP A 201 11.61 12.34 -10.49
N VAL A 202 11.29 13.55 -10.02
CA VAL A 202 10.00 13.90 -9.40
C VAL A 202 8.82 13.70 -10.38
N LEU A 203 8.99 14.14 -11.64
CA LEU A 203 7.96 13.95 -12.67
C LEU A 203 7.77 12.47 -13.03
N SER A 204 8.85 11.69 -13.03
CA SER A 204 8.81 10.24 -13.23
C SER A 204 8.00 9.58 -12.10
N LEU A 205 8.31 9.87 -10.83
CA LEU A 205 7.57 9.39 -9.67
C LEU A 205 6.09 9.81 -9.70
N ALA A 206 5.79 11.04 -10.04
CA ALA A 206 4.41 11.54 -10.12
C ALA A 206 3.57 10.85 -11.21
N LYS A 207 4.19 10.44 -12.32
CA LYS A 207 3.52 9.68 -13.39
C LYS A 207 3.27 8.21 -13.00
N GLN A 208 4.10 7.64 -12.14
CA GLN A 208 4.05 6.22 -11.77
C GLN A 208 2.90 5.85 -10.84
N GLY A 209 2.33 6.80 -10.09
CA GLY A 209 1.08 6.62 -9.34
C GLY A 209 -0.16 6.35 -10.21
N GLN A 210 -0.03 6.37 -11.55
CA GLN A 210 -1.06 5.94 -12.48
C GLN A 210 -0.90 4.45 -12.81
N ALA A 211 -1.99 3.76 -13.12
CA ALA A 211 -1.95 2.37 -13.56
C ALA A 211 -0.95 2.21 -14.74
N VAL A 212 -0.25 1.06 -14.76
CA VAL A 212 0.61 0.68 -15.89
C VAL A 212 -0.21 0.82 -17.17
N GLY A 213 0.40 1.43 -18.20
CA GLY A 213 -0.19 1.50 -19.54
C GLY A 213 -0.48 0.12 -20.13
N GLU A 214 -0.82 0.05 -21.39
CA GLU A 214 -0.95 -1.23 -22.08
C GLU A 214 0.42 -1.93 -22.10
N THR A 215 0.53 -3.09 -21.45
CA THR A 215 1.75 -3.91 -21.52
C THR A 215 1.80 -4.66 -22.83
N GLU A 216 2.97 -4.69 -23.46
CA GLU A 216 3.23 -5.44 -24.69
C GLU A 216 4.51 -6.27 -24.56
N PRO A 217 4.69 -7.28 -25.41
CA PRO A 217 5.95 -8.03 -25.46
C PRO A 217 7.11 -7.12 -25.90
N VAL A 218 8.08 -6.89 -25.01
CA VAL A 218 9.20 -5.97 -25.22
C VAL A 218 10.52 -6.76 -25.30
N ASP A 219 11.34 -6.47 -26.30
CA ASP A 219 12.71 -6.97 -26.40
C ASP A 219 13.61 -6.14 -25.47
N LEU A 220 14.18 -6.79 -24.45
CA LEU A 220 15.02 -6.15 -23.46
C LEU A 220 16.26 -5.49 -24.06
N ARG A 221 16.84 -6.09 -25.10
CA ARG A 221 18.01 -5.54 -25.78
C ARG A 221 17.67 -4.20 -26.43
N GLU A 222 16.59 -4.15 -27.20
CA GLU A 222 16.20 -2.94 -27.92
C GLU A 222 15.92 -1.78 -26.97
N VAL A 223 15.17 -2.01 -25.87
CA VAL A 223 14.84 -0.97 -24.89
C VAL A 223 16.07 -0.53 -24.12
N SER A 224 16.92 -1.45 -23.70
CA SER A 224 18.14 -1.11 -22.97
C SER A 224 19.16 -0.37 -23.83
N GLU A 225 19.30 -0.69 -25.12
CA GLU A 225 20.14 0.07 -26.05
C GLU A 225 19.62 1.50 -26.24
N ARG A 226 18.30 1.71 -26.29
CA ARG A 226 17.72 3.07 -26.32
C ARG A 226 18.04 3.83 -25.03
N ALA A 227 17.77 3.25 -23.87
CA ALA A 227 18.08 3.85 -22.58
C ALA A 227 19.57 4.20 -22.44
N TRP A 228 20.46 3.30 -22.91
CA TRP A 228 21.90 3.52 -22.90
C TRP A 228 22.34 4.68 -23.80
N SER A 229 21.69 4.84 -24.96
CA SER A 229 22.03 5.92 -25.91
C SER A 229 21.66 7.31 -25.42
N THR A 230 20.72 7.40 -24.47
CA THR A 230 20.27 8.67 -23.86
C THR A 230 20.94 8.96 -22.53
N ALA A 231 21.50 7.94 -21.86
CA ALA A 231 22.21 8.10 -20.60
C ALA A 231 23.62 8.68 -20.83
N ASP A 232 24.06 9.54 -19.91
CA ASP A 232 25.48 9.95 -19.84
C ASP A 232 26.28 8.80 -19.24
N THR A 233 26.91 8.03 -20.12
CA THR A 233 27.63 6.81 -19.74
C THR A 233 29.10 7.02 -19.47
N ASP A 234 29.62 8.23 -19.71
CA ASP A 234 31.02 8.65 -19.43
C ASP A 234 32.06 7.58 -19.83
N GLY A 235 31.89 6.96 -21.01
CA GLY A 235 32.81 5.96 -21.55
C GLY A 235 32.65 4.54 -20.98
N ALA A 236 31.63 4.25 -20.16
CA ALA A 236 31.28 2.90 -19.74
C ALA A 236 30.83 2.02 -20.94
N THR A 237 30.87 0.70 -20.78
CA THR A 237 30.53 -0.25 -21.84
C THR A 237 29.31 -1.08 -21.43
N LEU A 238 28.31 -1.16 -22.32
CA LEU A 238 27.16 -2.04 -22.16
C LEU A 238 27.44 -3.39 -22.83
N THR A 239 27.20 -4.47 -22.10
CA THR A 239 27.34 -5.85 -22.59
C THR A 239 26.05 -6.65 -22.33
N PHE A 240 25.89 -7.73 -23.10
CA PHE A 240 24.69 -8.56 -23.00
C PHE A 240 25.05 -10.03 -22.84
N GLY A 241 24.38 -10.69 -21.92
CA GLY A 241 24.39 -12.15 -21.80
C GLY A 241 23.75 -12.84 -22.99
N GLU A 242 23.94 -14.16 -23.05
CA GLU A 242 23.34 -15.01 -24.10
C GLU A 242 21.80 -15.09 -23.88
N SER A 243 21.01 -14.77 -24.90
CA SER A 243 19.55 -14.99 -24.94
C SER A 243 18.74 -14.22 -23.89
N LEU A 244 18.64 -12.89 -24.02
CA LEU A 244 17.74 -12.09 -23.19
C LEU A 244 16.28 -12.50 -23.39
N PRO A 245 15.47 -12.59 -22.32
CA PRO A 245 14.04 -12.88 -22.44
C PRO A 245 13.27 -11.69 -23.03
N THR A 246 12.10 -12.00 -23.61
CA THR A 246 11.07 -11.01 -23.92
C THR A 246 10.15 -10.91 -22.71
N VAL A 247 9.90 -9.70 -22.23
CA VAL A 247 9.04 -9.46 -21.06
C VAL A 247 7.77 -8.70 -21.48
N SER A 248 6.68 -8.90 -20.75
CA SER A 248 5.47 -8.11 -20.94
C SER A 248 5.55 -6.85 -20.10
N ALA A 249 5.76 -5.69 -20.73
CA ALA A 249 6.03 -4.44 -20.06
C ALA A 249 5.42 -3.23 -20.79
N ASP A 250 5.31 -2.12 -20.08
CA ASP A 250 5.18 -0.78 -20.67
C ASP A 250 6.58 -0.32 -21.14
N PRO A 251 6.79 -0.10 -22.44
CA PRO A 251 8.12 0.18 -22.99
C PRO A 251 8.74 1.48 -22.43
N GLU A 252 7.95 2.53 -22.19
CA GLU A 252 8.45 3.81 -21.67
C GLU A 252 8.92 3.65 -20.21
N ARG A 253 8.17 2.92 -19.41
CA ARG A 253 8.55 2.63 -18.02
C ARG A 253 9.77 1.73 -17.92
N LEU A 254 9.86 0.73 -18.78
CA LEU A 254 11.03 -0.17 -18.83
C LEU A 254 12.28 0.59 -19.26
N GLU A 255 12.17 1.52 -20.21
CA GLU A 255 13.26 2.42 -20.60
C GLU A 255 13.72 3.30 -19.43
N ALA A 256 12.76 3.84 -18.65
CA ALA A 256 13.08 4.63 -17.44
C ALA A 256 13.76 3.77 -16.35
N LEU A 257 13.35 2.50 -16.18
CA LEU A 257 13.99 1.55 -15.27
C LEU A 257 15.48 1.36 -15.63
N PHE A 258 15.75 1.04 -16.90
CA PHE A 258 17.13 0.87 -17.37
C PHE A 258 17.93 2.16 -17.22
N GLY A 259 17.35 3.32 -17.58
CA GLY A 259 18.02 4.62 -17.44
C GLY A 259 18.48 4.91 -16.01
N ASN A 260 17.64 4.59 -15.01
CA ASN A 260 17.99 4.74 -13.60
C ASN A 260 19.09 3.76 -13.16
N LEU A 261 19.00 2.49 -13.58
CA LEU A 261 20.03 1.50 -13.24
C LEU A 261 21.38 1.82 -13.89
N PHE A 262 21.39 2.31 -15.12
CA PHE A 262 22.62 2.71 -15.82
C PHE A 262 23.26 3.94 -15.17
N ARG A 263 22.48 4.95 -14.82
CA ARG A 263 22.95 6.12 -14.09
C ARG A 263 23.58 5.72 -12.76
N ASN A 264 22.92 4.85 -11.99
CA ASN A 264 23.46 4.37 -10.74
C ASN A 264 24.78 3.63 -10.93
N ALA A 265 24.89 2.78 -11.96
CA ALA A 265 26.14 2.09 -12.26
C ALA A 265 27.28 3.08 -12.56
N VAL A 266 27.03 4.13 -13.34
CA VAL A 266 28.05 5.12 -13.71
C VAL A 266 28.43 6.03 -12.53
N GLU A 267 27.44 6.50 -11.76
CA GLU A 267 27.65 7.43 -10.63
C GLU A 267 28.32 6.74 -9.43
N HIS A 268 27.99 5.47 -9.16
CA HIS A 268 28.45 4.74 -7.99
C HIS A 268 29.48 3.64 -8.29
N GLY A 269 29.56 3.16 -9.53
CA GLY A 269 30.48 2.08 -9.91
C GLY A 269 31.94 2.50 -9.93
N ARG A 270 32.27 3.77 -10.02
CA ARG A 270 33.66 4.25 -10.13
C ARG A 270 34.27 4.53 -8.78
N SER A 271 35.48 3.97 -8.56
CA SER A 271 36.30 4.32 -7.39
C SER A 271 37.01 5.66 -7.65
N SER A 272 36.78 6.63 -6.78
CA SER A 272 37.53 7.91 -6.78
C SER A 272 39.04 7.76 -6.48
N ALA A 273 39.52 6.56 -6.19
CA ALA A 273 40.87 6.28 -5.73
C ALA A 273 41.78 5.64 -6.80
N ALA A 274 41.30 5.36 -8.00
CA ALA A 274 42.09 4.69 -9.04
C ALA A 274 42.68 5.68 -10.03
N ASP A 275 44.04 5.77 -10.10
CA ASP A 275 44.80 6.55 -11.09
C ASP A 275 44.68 6.00 -12.54
N ASP A 276 43.94 4.89 -12.75
CA ASP A 276 43.69 4.29 -14.05
C ASP A 276 42.18 4.16 -14.27
N PRO A 277 41.57 4.81 -15.27
CA PRO A 277 40.15 4.70 -15.53
C PRO A 277 39.87 3.31 -16.12
N ALA A 278 39.76 2.28 -15.25
CA ALA A 278 39.17 1.03 -15.68
C ALA A 278 37.78 1.34 -16.24
N THR A 279 37.56 0.93 -17.50
CA THR A 279 36.28 1.18 -18.19
C THR A 279 35.20 0.38 -17.49
N LEU A 280 34.27 1.05 -16.83
CA LEU A 280 33.13 0.40 -16.19
C LEU A 280 32.36 -0.41 -17.22
N THR A 281 31.99 -1.65 -16.86
CA THR A 281 31.18 -2.53 -17.70
C THR A 281 29.86 -2.79 -17.02
N VAL A 282 28.75 -2.52 -17.72
CA VAL A 282 27.39 -2.89 -17.31
C VAL A 282 26.93 -4.06 -18.15
N GLU A 283 26.47 -5.12 -17.52
CA GLU A 283 25.97 -6.32 -18.16
C GLU A 283 24.48 -6.51 -17.90
N ILE A 284 23.71 -6.82 -18.95
CA ILE A 284 22.33 -7.28 -18.85
C ILE A 284 22.25 -8.74 -19.25
N GLY A 285 21.68 -9.58 -18.39
CA GLY A 285 21.56 -11.02 -18.65
C GLY A 285 20.26 -11.62 -18.11
N PRO A 286 19.92 -12.84 -18.57
CA PRO A 286 18.77 -13.57 -18.04
C PRO A 286 19.08 -14.10 -16.64
N LEU A 287 18.05 -14.23 -15.78
CA LEU A 287 18.16 -14.98 -14.53
C LEU A 287 18.35 -16.48 -14.84
N ALA A 288 19.04 -17.19 -13.95
CA ALA A 288 19.40 -18.59 -14.14
C ALA A 288 18.18 -19.54 -14.26
N ASP A 289 17.07 -19.17 -13.64
CA ASP A 289 15.78 -19.87 -13.70
C ASP A 289 14.95 -19.50 -14.94
N GLY A 290 15.34 -18.44 -15.67
CA GLY A 290 14.62 -17.91 -16.82
C GLY A 290 13.39 -17.06 -16.48
N GLU A 291 13.15 -16.75 -15.20
CA GLU A 291 11.98 -15.99 -14.72
C GLU A 291 12.29 -14.49 -14.57
N GLY A 292 13.15 -13.93 -15.45
CA GLY A 292 13.47 -12.51 -15.41
C GLY A 292 14.85 -12.18 -15.96
N PHE A 293 15.38 -11.02 -15.57
CA PHE A 293 16.65 -10.51 -16.03
C PHE A 293 17.42 -9.83 -14.88
N TYR A 294 18.69 -9.58 -15.11
CA TYR A 294 19.53 -8.78 -14.22
C TYR A 294 20.26 -7.67 -14.96
N VAL A 295 20.60 -6.63 -14.21
CA VAL A 295 21.55 -5.58 -14.59
C VAL A 295 22.68 -5.60 -13.58
N ALA A 296 23.92 -5.80 -14.01
CA ALA A 296 25.07 -5.90 -13.11
C ALA A 296 26.21 -5.01 -13.61
N ASP A 297 26.99 -4.46 -12.70
CA ASP A 297 28.22 -3.74 -13.01
C ASP A 297 29.45 -4.43 -12.40
N ASP A 298 30.64 -4.02 -12.84
CA ASP A 298 31.94 -4.42 -12.32
C ASP A 298 32.59 -3.33 -11.43
N GLY A 299 31.75 -2.45 -10.86
CA GLY A 299 32.19 -1.34 -10.03
C GLY A 299 32.47 -1.69 -8.57
N THR A 300 32.25 -0.71 -7.67
CA THR A 300 32.59 -0.85 -6.22
C THR A 300 31.54 -1.59 -5.39
N GLY A 301 30.36 -1.89 -5.93
CA GLY A 301 29.25 -2.52 -5.22
C GLY A 301 28.64 -1.65 -4.11
N PHE A 302 27.86 -2.29 -3.23
CA PHE A 302 27.09 -1.60 -2.16
C PHE A 302 27.86 -1.50 -0.82
N GLY A 303 29.03 -2.17 -0.68
CA GLY A 303 29.73 -2.27 0.60
C GLY A 303 28.89 -2.96 1.69
N ASP A 304 28.88 -2.38 2.91
CA ASP A 304 28.14 -2.92 4.06
C ASP A 304 26.66 -2.45 4.11
N THR A 305 26.12 -1.90 3.01
CA THR A 305 24.75 -1.39 2.98
C THR A 305 23.71 -2.51 2.91
N ASP A 306 22.65 -2.41 3.69
CA ASP A 306 21.52 -3.33 3.63
C ASP A 306 20.79 -3.18 2.29
N ALA A 307 20.62 -4.28 1.57
CA ALA A 307 20.01 -4.30 0.24
C ALA A 307 18.57 -3.72 0.23
N ASP A 308 17.82 -3.92 1.30
CA ASP A 308 16.44 -3.42 1.41
C ASP A 308 16.40 -1.89 1.53
N GLN A 309 17.40 -1.28 2.18
CA GLN A 309 17.49 0.17 2.34
C GLN A 309 17.80 0.91 1.03
N LEU A 310 18.40 0.23 0.05
CA LEU A 310 18.73 0.83 -1.24
C LEU A 310 17.53 1.35 -2.02
N PHE A 311 16.35 0.77 -1.79
CA PHE A 311 15.11 1.12 -2.47
C PHE A 311 14.25 2.14 -1.70
N GLU A 312 14.69 2.57 -0.50
CA GLU A 312 13.98 3.59 0.27
C GLU A 312 14.12 4.98 -0.39
N TYR A 313 13.05 5.77 -0.31
CA TYR A 313 13.05 7.14 -0.84
C TYR A 313 14.11 8.02 -0.20
N GLY A 314 14.91 8.70 -1.04
CA GLY A 314 15.93 9.64 -0.58
C GLY A 314 17.21 8.94 -0.07
N TYR A 315 17.33 7.63 -0.21
CA TYR A 315 18.57 6.93 0.14
C TYR A 315 19.63 7.18 -0.96
N THR A 316 20.74 7.78 -0.59
CA THR A 316 21.89 7.97 -1.46
C THR A 316 23.18 7.91 -0.66
N THR A 317 24.23 7.35 -1.24
CA THR A 317 25.60 7.37 -0.69
C THR A 317 26.46 8.46 -1.31
N ASN A 318 25.97 9.15 -2.33
CA ASN A 318 26.66 10.25 -3.01
C ASN A 318 26.02 11.59 -2.61
N GLU A 319 26.86 12.60 -2.27
CA GLU A 319 26.40 13.94 -1.93
C GLU A 319 25.63 14.63 -3.08
N ASP A 320 25.91 14.25 -4.34
CA ASP A 320 25.27 14.76 -5.54
C ASP A 320 24.10 13.90 -6.05
N GLY A 321 23.87 12.73 -5.45
CA GLY A 321 22.78 11.82 -5.80
C GLY A 321 21.42 12.39 -5.38
N THR A 322 20.38 12.11 -6.17
CA THR A 322 19.00 12.50 -5.85
C THR A 322 18.34 11.57 -4.84
N GLY A 323 18.84 10.33 -4.70
CA GLY A 323 18.23 9.29 -3.87
C GLY A 323 16.90 8.75 -4.38
N PHE A 324 16.45 9.15 -5.58
CA PHE A 324 15.19 8.69 -6.17
C PHE A 324 15.37 7.58 -7.20
N GLY A 325 16.56 7.39 -7.75
CA GLY A 325 16.78 6.45 -8.87
C GLY A 325 16.32 5.02 -8.57
N LEU A 326 16.73 4.43 -7.44
CA LEU A 326 16.36 3.06 -7.08
C LEU A 326 14.92 2.93 -6.56
N SER A 327 14.37 3.95 -5.93
CA SER A 327 12.95 3.96 -5.57
C SER A 327 12.05 4.00 -6.82
N ILE A 328 12.46 4.72 -7.88
CA ILE A 328 11.80 4.69 -9.19
C ILE A 328 11.83 3.29 -9.79
N VAL A 329 12.98 2.62 -9.73
CA VAL A 329 13.13 1.24 -10.23
C VAL A 329 12.20 0.27 -9.49
N ALA A 330 12.14 0.37 -8.15
CA ALA A 330 11.26 -0.46 -7.33
C ALA A 330 9.77 -0.22 -7.66
N GLU A 331 9.35 1.03 -7.80
CA GLU A 331 7.96 1.35 -8.16
C GLU A 331 7.58 0.87 -9.56
N ILE A 332 8.50 0.95 -10.54
CA ILE A 332 8.25 0.40 -11.88
C ILE A 332 8.08 -1.12 -11.81
N ALA A 333 8.91 -1.81 -11.03
CA ALA A 333 8.80 -3.26 -10.83
C ALA A 333 7.46 -3.61 -10.15
N GLU A 334 7.11 -2.95 -9.04
CA GLU A 334 5.85 -3.16 -8.32
C GLU A 334 4.64 -2.93 -9.23
N ALA A 335 4.65 -1.85 -10.01
CA ALA A 335 3.56 -1.54 -10.95
C ALA A 335 3.34 -2.60 -12.03
N HIS A 336 4.40 -3.32 -12.43
CA HIS A 336 4.31 -4.45 -13.36
C HIS A 336 4.00 -5.79 -12.66
N GLY A 337 3.93 -5.82 -11.32
CA GLY A 337 3.80 -7.05 -10.53
C GLY A 337 5.08 -7.87 -10.47
N TRP A 338 6.24 -7.24 -10.69
CA TRP A 338 7.56 -7.83 -10.63
C TRP A 338 8.19 -7.66 -9.24
N GLU A 339 9.13 -8.57 -8.93
CA GLU A 339 9.96 -8.43 -7.74
C GLU A 339 11.35 -7.94 -8.14
N ILE A 340 11.92 -7.00 -7.35
CA ILE A 340 13.30 -6.53 -7.53
C ILE A 340 14.12 -6.81 -6.27
N SER A 341 15.37 -7.18 -6.46
CA SER A 341 16.34 -7.35 -5.38
C SER A 341 17.72 -6.87 -5.81
N ALA A 342 18.55 -6.52 -4.83
CA ALA A 342 19.92 -6.08 -5.03
C ALA A 342 20.89 -7.08 -4.39
N THR A 343 21.96 -7.44 -5.09
CA THR A 343 23.01 -8.35 -4.63
C THR A 343 24.35 -7.89 -5.15
N GLU A 344 25.46 -8.46 -4.68
CA GLU A 344 26.77 -8.23 -5.27
C GLU A 344 26.90 -8.98 -6.60
N SER A 345 27.52 -8.33 -7.61
CA SER A 345 27.84 -8.97 -8.86
C SER A 345 29.01 -9.95 -8.70
N ALA A 346 29.14 -10.89 -9.63
CA ALA A 346 30.28 -11.82 -9.66
C ALA A 346 31.64 -11.10 -9.82
N SER A 347 31.62 -9.88 -10.30
CA SER A 347 32.81 -9.03 -10.50
C SER A 347 33.09 -8.11 -9.30
N GLY A 348 32.26 -8.15 -8.26
CA GLY A 348 32.39 -7.35 -7.04
C GLY A 348 31.63 -6.01 -7.06
N GLY A 349 30.92 -5.70 -8.14
CA GLY A 349 30.06 -4.53 -8.28
C GLY A 349 28.62 -4.79 -7.82
N ALA A 350 27.70 -3.93 -8.24
CA ALA A 350 26.28 -4.07 -7.95
C ALA A 350 25.58 -5.00 -8.96
N ARG A 351 24.55 -5.70 -8.49
CA ARG A 351 23.66 -6.53 -9.32
C ARG A 351 22.23 -6.37 -8.85
N PHE A 352 21.36 -5.95 -9.76
CA PHE A 352 19.92 -5.83 -9.58
C PHE A 352 19.23 -6.95 -10.36
N GLU A 353 18.43 -7.75 -9.67
CA GLU A 353 17.67 -8.85 -10.25
C GLU A 353 16.19 -8.48 -10.30
N VAL A 354 15.57 -8.60 -11.48
CA VAL A 354 14.15 -8.34 -11.72
C VAL A 354 13.48 -9.65 -12.13
N ARG A 355 12.53 -10.11 -11.31
CA ARG A 355 11.70 -11.31 -11.57
C ARG A 355 10.36 -10.86 -12.16
N THR A 356 10.03 -11.38 -13.34
CA THR A 356 8.88 -10.92 -14.15
C THR A 356 7.74 -11.92 -14.22
#